data_df3f1920a77e923776576fade6609a77
#
_entry.id   df3f1920a77e923776576fade6609a77
#
_cell.length_a   1.000
_cell.length_b   1.000
_cell.length_c   1.000
_cell.angle_alpha   90.00
_cell.angle_beta   90.00
_cell.angle_gamma   90.00
#
_symmetry.space_group_name_H-M   'P 1'
#
loop_
_entity.id
_entity.type
_entity.pdbx_description
1 polymer ?
#
loop_
_entity_poly.entity_id
_entity_poly.type
_entity_poly.pdbx_seq_one_letter_code
_entity_poly.pdbx_strand_id
1 'polypeptide(L)'
;MATLFDLQAVIRLDSDQFENGVKQAEKSGSSLATSLKSGLATAAKVGAAAVGAAATAIGALTTAAVNNYAEYEQLVGGVETLFADSNAKVIAYAQDAYKSAGLSANEYMETVTSFSASLLQSLDGDTATAAEKANLAITDMSDNANKMGTSMEMIQNAYQGFAK
;
A
#
# COMPACT_ATOMS: atom_id res chain seq x y z
N MET A 1 -32.00 15.12 -5.31
CA MET A 1 -32.48 14.14 -4.30
C MET A 1 -32.09 12.78 -4.83
N ALA A 2 -31.09 12.13 -4.21
CA ALA A 2 -30.79 10.75 -4.49
C ALA A 2 -31.98 9.90 -4.03
N THR A 3 -32.53 9.11 -4.93
CA THR A 3 -33.70 8.30 -4.61
C THR A 3 -33.23 7.07 -3.80
N LEU A 4 -34.13 6.55 -2.96
CA LEU A 4 -33.89 5.30 -2.18
C LEU A 4 -33.43 4.12 -3.06
N PHE A 5 -33.72 4.17 -4.36
CA PHE A 5 -33.29 3.16 -5.33
C PHE A 5 -31.79 3.27 -5.65
N ASP A 6 -31.23 4.49 -5.74
CA ASP A 6 -29.79 4.68 -5.96
C ASP A 6 -28.98 4.22 -4.75
N LEU A 7 -29.52 4.45 -3.55
CA LEU A 7 -28.87 3.97 -2.29
C LEU A 7 -28.85 2.44 -2.19
N GLN A 8 -29.92 1.76 -2.65
CA GLN A 8 -29.95 0.30 -2.68
C GLN A 8 -29.01 -0.31 -3.74
N ALA A 9 -28.82 0.35 -4.87
CA ALA A 9 -27.87 -0.11 -5.90
C ALA A 9 -26.43 0.02 -5.43
N VAL A 10 -26.08 1.12 -4.78
CA VAL A 10 -24.75 1.35 -4.20
C VAL A 10 -24.44 0.34 -3.07
N ILE A 11 -25.40 0.11 -2.16
CA ILE A 11 -25.23 -0.86 -1.08
C ILE A 11 -25.11 -2.30 -1.61
N ARG A 12 -25.77 -2.65 -2.72
CA ARG A 12 -25.65 -4.00 -3.32
C ARG A 12 -24.32 -4.20 -4.04
N LEU A 13 -23.79 -3.18 -4.69
CA LEU A 13 -22.47 -3.24 -5.32
C LEU A 13 -21.35 -3.37 -4.27
N ASP A 14 -21.46 -2.62 -3.19
CA ASP A 14 -20.50 -2.70 -2.08
C ASP A 14 -20.59 -4.05 -1.35
N SER A 15 -21.79 -4.63 -1.18
CA SER A 15 -21.93 -5.94 -0.52
C SER A 15 -21.36 -7.08 -1.36
N ASP A 16 -21.48 -7.05 -2.68
CA ASP A 16 -20.90 -8.09 -3.56
C ASP A 16 -19.37 -8.06 -3.55
N GLN A 17 -18.77 -6.89 -3.54
CA GLN A 17 -17.33 -6.73 -3.37
C GLN A 17 -16.87 -7.10 -1.96
N PHE A 18 -17.64 -6.75 -0.94
CA PHE A 18 -17.39 -7.12 0.43
C PHE A 18 -17.52 -8.65 0.63
N GLU A 19 -18.57 -9.29 0.12
CA GLU A 19 -18.73 -10.74 0.18
C GLU A 19 -17.61 -11.50 -0.54
N ASN A 20 -17.16 -11.01 -1.69
CA ASN A 20 -16.02 -11.59 -2.41
C ASN A 20 -14.71 -11.40 -1.64
N GLY A 21 -14.50 -10.23 -1.04
CA GLY A 21 -13.38 -9.95 -0.15
C GLY A 21 -13.38 -10.85 1.09
N VAL A 22 -14.55 -11.03 1.71
CA VAL A 22 -14.73 -11.93 2.87
C VAL A 22 -14.47 -13.38 2.50
N LYS A 23 -15.02 -13.87 1.38
CA LYS A 23 -14.76 -15.24 0.87
C LYS A 23 -13.28 -15.48 0.55
N GLN A 24 -12.59 -14.46 0.04
CA GLN A 24 -11.16 -14.53 -0.24
C GLN A 24 -10.34 -14.47 1.06
N ALA A 25 -10.76 -13.68 2.03
CA ALA A 25 -10.19 -13.64 3.37
C ALA A 25 -10.45 -14.94 4.15
N GLU A 26 -11.64 -15.54 4.04
CA GLU A 26 -11.95 -16.85 4.62
C GLU A 26 -11.10 -17.95 4.01
N LYS A 27 -10.88 -17.93 2.69
CA LYS A 27 -10.04 -18.91 1.99
C LYS A 27 -8.56 -18.79 2.39
N SER A 28 -8.09 -17.56 2.55
CA SER A 28 -6.75 -17.27 3.08
C SER A 28 -6.65 -17.56 4.57
N GLY A 29 -7.70 -17.24 5.33
CA GLY A 29 -7.84 -17.51 6.76
C GLY A 29 -7.93 -19.01 7.08
N SER A 30 -8.58 -19.82 6.24
CA SER A 30 -8.65 -21.27 6.42
C SER A 30 -7.30 -21.95 6.17
N SER A 31 -6.55 -21.48 5.19
CA SER A 31 -5.17 -21.93 4.95
C SER A 31 -4.24 -21.54 6.10
N LEU A 32 -4.36 -20.32 6.59
CA LEU A 32 -3.62 -19.84 7.76
C LEU A 32 -4.03 -20.59 9.02
N ALA A 33 -5.35 -20.82 9.24
CA ALA A 33 -5.85 -21.59 10.37
C ALA A 33 -5.39 -23.05 10.34
N THR A 34 -5.27 -23.65 9.16
CA THR A 34 -4.74 -25.02 9.00
C THR A 34 -3.24 -25.06 9.30
N SER A 35 -2.49 -24.08 8.82
CA SER A 35 -1.05 -23.94 9.12
C SER A 35 -0.79 -23.65 10.61
N LEU A 36 -1.64 -22.82 11.22
CA LEU A 36 -1.62 -22.53 12.65
C LEU A 36 -2.00 -23.76 13.48
N LYS A 37 -3.05 -24.52 13.06
CA LYS A 37 -3.49 -25.74 13.73
C LYS A 37 -2.42 -26.83 13.70
N SER A 38 -1.72 -27.00 12.59
CA SER A 38 -0.60 -27.90 12.48
C SER A 38 0.63 -27.44 13.29
N GLY A 39 0.91 -26.12 13.28
CA GLY A 39 1.95 -25.51 14.12
C GLY A 39 1.64 -25.63 15.62
N LEU A 40 0.39 -25.39 16.01
CA LEU A 40 -0.07 -25.54 17.40
C LEU A 40 -0.05 -27.00 17.88
N ALA A 41 -0.43 -27.95 17.02
CA ALA A 41 -0.36 -29.38 17.34
C ALA A 41 1.08 -29.86 17.53
N THR A 42 2.02 -29.25 16.81
CA THR A 42 3.47 -29.48 17.01
C THR A 42 3.95 -28.78 18.29
N ALA A 43 3.50 -27.58 18.56
CA ALA A 43 3.84 -26.80 19.76
C ALA A 43 3.24 -27.39 21.06
N ALA A 44 2.03 -27.99 20.99
CA ALA A 44 1.43 -28.70 22.14
C ALA A 44 2.26 -29.90 22.61
N LYS A 45 3.11 -30.45 21.74
CA LYS A 45 4.08 -31.49 22.11
C LYS A 45 5.33 -30.94 22.82
N VAL A 46 5.55 -29.60 22.76
CA VAL A 46 6.77 -28.95 23.27
C VAL A 46 6.50 -28.14 24.57
N GLY A 47 5.23 -28.02 25.02
CA GLY A 47 4.89 -27.43 26.31
C GLY A 47 4.20 -26.06 26.25
N ALA A 48 3.52 -25.71 27.32
CA ALA A 48 2.61 -24.55 27.46
C ALA A 48 3.22 -23.16 27.19
N ALA A 49 4.55 -23.03 27.19
CA ALA A 49 5.26 -21.78 26.88
C ALA A 49 5.14 -21.35 25.41
N ALA A 50 4.94 -22.29 24.48
CA ALA A 50 4.83 -22.01 23.05
C ALA A 50 3.45 -21.43 22.67
N VAL A 51 2.41 -21.68 23.44
CA VAL A 51 1.05 -21.15 23.17
C VAL A 51 0.96 -19.65 23.41
N GLY A 52 1.65 -19.15 24.44
CA GLY A 52 1.74 -17.72 24.73
C GLY A 52 2.47 -16.94 23.64
N ALA A 53 3.55 -17.50 23.08
CA ALA A 53 4.30 -16.88 22.01
C ALA A 53 3.53 -16.82 20.67
N ALA A 54 2.73 -17.86 20.36
CA ALA A 54 1.89 -17.86 19.15
C ALA A 54 0.76 -16.83 19.23
N ALA A 55 0.10 -16.67 20.38
CA ALA A 55 -0.96 -15.68 20.57
C ALA A 55 -0.46 -14.25 20.47
N THR A 56 0.73 -13.96 20.99
CA THR A 56 1.36 -12.64 20.85
C THR A 56 1.81 -12.36 19.41
N ALA A 57 2.29 -13.36 18.68
CA ALA A 57 2.66 -13.20 17.27
C ALA A 57 1.44 -12.89 16.39
N ILE A 58 0.30 -13.56 16.61
CA ILE A 58 -0.94 -13.29 15.88
C ILE A 58 -1.46 -11.88 16.19
N GLY A 59 -1.45 -11.46 17.47
CA GLY A 59 -1.83 -10.12 17.88
C GLY A 59 -0.94 -9.04 17.23
N ALA A 60 0.36 -9.27 17.18
CA ALA A 60 1.29 -8.36 16.52
C ALA A 60 1.07 -8.26 15.00
N LEU A 61 0.80 -9.38 14.31
CA LEU A 61 0.48 -9.38 12.88
C LEU A 61 -0.81 -8.65 12.57
N THR A 62 -1.85 -8.80 13.40
CA THR A 62 -3.12 -8.10 13.24
C THR A 62 -2.95 -6.59 13.42
N THR A 63 -2.20 -6.18 14.43
CA THR A 63 -1.90 -4.76 14.68
C THR A 63 -1.09 -4.15 13.54
N ALA A 64 -0.06 -4.87 13.05
CA ALA A 64 0.73 -4.42 11.91
C ALA A 64 -0.11 -4.29 10.64
N ALA A 65 -1.01 -5.23 10.36
CA ALA A 65 -1.89 -5.17 9.20
C ALA A 65 -2.87 -3.98 9.28
N VAL A 66 -3.44 -3.71 10.46
CA VAL A 66 -4.34 -2.56 10.67
C VAL A 66 -3.58 -1.24 10.51
N ASN A 67 -2.39 -1.14 11.07
CA ASN A 67 -1.57 0.07 10.95
C ASN A 67 -1.14 0.33 9.49
N ASN A 68 -0.71 -0.69 8.77
CA ASN A 68 -0.36 -0.57 7.35
C ASN A 68 -1.56 -0.17 6.48
N TYR A 69 -2.76 -0.65 6.83
CA TYR A 69 -3.97 -0.26 6.11
C TYR A 69 -4.38 1.19 6.43
N ALA A 70 -4.29 1.63 7.68
CA ALA A 70 -4.55 3.02 8.06
C ALA A 70 -3.56 3.99 7.40
N GLU A 71 -2.29 3.61 7.32
CA GLU A 71 -1.26 4.35 6.59
C GLU A 71 -1.57 4.41 5.08
N TYR A 72 -1.99 3.29 4.48
CA TYR A 72 -2.41 3.24 3.08
C TYR A 72 -3.55 4.24 2.80
N GLU A 73 -4.61 4.26 3.62
CA GLU A 73 -5.73 5.20 3.46
C GLU A 73 -5.27 6.66 3.58
N GLN A 74 -4.38 6.96 4.51
CA GLN A 74 -3.81 8.30 4.66
C GLN A 74 -3.00 8.71 3.42
N LEU A 75 -2.19 7.82 2.88
CA LEU A 75 -1.37 8.06 1.69
C LEU A 75 -2.23 8.22 0.43
N VAL A 76 -3.30 7.44 0.29
CA VAL A 76 -4.30 7.61 -0.78
C VAL A 76 -4.91 9.01 -0.71
N GLY A 77 -5.32 9.48 0.46
CA GLY A 77 -5.83 10.85 0.65
C GLY A 77 -4.82 11.94 0.27
N GLY A 78 -3.54 11.71 0.54
CA GLY A 78 -2.45 12.58 0.09
C GLY A 78 -2.31 12.63 -1.43
N VAL A 79 -2.35 11.47 -2.09
CA VAL A 79 -2.32 11.34 -3.55
C VAL A 79 -3.53 12.01 -4.19
N GLU A 80 -4.74 11.80 -3.65
CA GLU A 80 -5.97 12.42 -4.13
C GLU A 80 -5.89 13.95 -4.06
N THR A 81 -5.36 14.48 -2.98
CA THR A 81 -5.20 15.93 -2.77
C THR A 81 -4.22 16.54 -3.76
N LEU A 82 -3.08 15.89 -4.02
CA LEU A 82 -2.01 16.43 -4.85
C LEU A 82 -2.28 16.23 -6.36
N PHE A 83 -2.79 15.08 -6.75
CA PHE A 83 -2.94 14.70 -8.16
C PHE A 83 -4.37 14.85 -8.70
N ALA A 84 -5.34 15.22 -7.86
CA ALA A 84 -6.73 15.48 -8.25
C ALA A 84 -7.27 14.41 -9.25
N ASP A 85 -7.61 14.82 -10.46
CA ASP A 85 -8.18 13.93 -11.50
C ASP A 85 -7.21 12.83 -11.97
N SER A 86 -5.91 12.97 -11.69
CA SER A 86 -4.87 11.99 -12.05
C SER A 86 -4.54 11.02 -10.92
N ASN A 87 -5.21 11.11 -9.77
CA ASN A 87 -4.95 10.27 -8.59
C ASN A 87 -5.04 8.77 -8.89
N ALA A 88 -6.06 8.34 -9.64
CA ALA A 88 -6.26 6.94 -10.00
C ALA A 88 -5.06 6.35 -10.75
N LYS A 89 -4.37 7.14 -11.55
CA LYS A 89 -3.16 6.74 -12.27
C LYS A 89 -1.99 6.52 -11.32
N VAL A 90 -1.81 7.40 -10.34
CA VAL A 90 -0.77 7.28 -9.32
C VAL A 90 -1.02 6.07 -8.42
N ILE A 91 -2.28 5.84 -8.02
CA ILE A 91 -2.66 4.66 -7.23
C ILE A 91 -2.41 3.37 -8.02
N ALA A 92 -2.70 3.34 -9.33
CA ALA A 92 -2.39 2.19 -10.18
C ALA A 92 -0.88 1.93 -10.26
N TYR A 93 -0.06 2.97 -10.39
CA TYR A 93 1.39 2.84 -10.32
C TYR A 93 1.87 2.32 -8.97
N ALA A 94 1.28 2.78 -7.86
CA ALA A 94 1.59 2.29 -6.53
C ALA A 94 1.28 0.78 -6.37
N GLN A 95 0.17 0.30 -6.92
CA GLN A 95 -0.20 -1.12 -6.90
C GLN A 95 0.78 -2.00 -7.69
N ASP A 96 1.35 -1.47 -8.77
CA ASP A 96 2.34 -2.17 -9.59
C ASP A 96 3.80 -1.90 -9.17
N ALA A 97 4.03 -1.05 -8.17
CA ALA A 97 5.36 -0.60 -7.74
C ALA A 97 6.28 -1.74 -7.29
N TYR A 98 5.71 -2.81 -6.72
CA TYR A 98 6.49 -3.98 -6.34
C TYR A 98 7.19 -4.64 -7.53
N LYS A 99 6.53 -4.64 -8.71
CA LYS A 99 7.08 -5.23 -9.94
C LYS A 99 8.04 -4.28 -10.65
N SER A 100 7.73 -2.97 -10.66
CA SER A 100 8.44 -1.96 -11.43
C SER A 100 9.62 -1.35 -10.68
N ALA A 101 9.50 -1.21 -9.36
CA ALA A 101 10.48 -0.52 -8.52
C ALA A 101 10.87 -1.30 -7.25
N GLY A 102 10.29 -2.49 -6.99
CA GLY A 102 10.55 -3.25 -5.78
C GLY A 102 10.05 -2.59 -4.49
N LEU A 103 9.14 -1.62 -4.60
CA LEU A 103 8.57 -0.87 -3.49
C LEU A 103 7.19 -1.39 -3.12
N SER A 104 6.82 -1.31 -1.84
CA SER A 104 5.41 -1.46 -1.45
C SER A 104 4.58 -0.29 -1.96
N ALA A 105 3.25 -0.45 -2.02
CA ALA A 105 2.35 0.63 -2.42
C ALA A 105 2.46 1.85 -1.50
N ASN A 106 2.63 1.64 -0.20
CA ASN A 106 2.81 2.71 0.78
C ASN A 106 4.11 3.47 0.52
N GLU A 107 5.24 2.77 0.40
CA GLU A 107 6.54 3.40 0.10
C GLU A 107 6.52 4.18 -1.21
N TYR A 108 5.83 3.66 -2.24
CA TYR A 108 5.66 4.37 -3.49
C TYR A 108 4.85 5.66 -3.29
N MET A 109 3.70 5.59 -2.63
CA MET A 109 2.84 6.75 -2.39
C MET A 109 3.51 7.79 -1.48
N GLU A 110 4.23 7.36 -0.46
CA GLU A 110 5.04 8.24 0.39
C GLU A 110 6.11 8.95 -0.44
N THR A 111 6.84 8.20 -1.26
CA THR A 111 7.86 8.75 -2.14
C THR A 111 7.29 9.77 -3.10
N VAL A 112 6.23 9.42 -3.83
CA VAL A 112 5.63 10.31 -4.83
C VAL A 112 5.07 11.59 -4.20
N THR A 113 4.43 11.52 -3.05
CA THR A 113 3.88 12.68 -2.36
C THR A 113 4.96 13.61 -1.82
N SER A 114 6.12 13.07 -1.42
CA SER A 114 7.22 13.85 -0.84
C SER A 114 7.81 14.91 -1.80
N PHE A 115 7.81 14.66 -3.10
CA PHE A 115 8.35 15.60 -4.09
C PHE A 115 7.33 16.14 -5.10
N SER A 116 6.09 15.68 -5.05
CA SER A 116 5.03 16.06 -6.00
C SER A 116 4.73 17.54 -6.01
N ALA A 117 4.80 18.22 -4.86
CA ALA A 117 4.53 19.65 -4.81
C ALA A 117 5.50 20.45 -5.68
N SER A 118 6.80 20.14 -5.62
CA SER A 118 7.82 20.77 -6.47
C SER A 118 7.65 20.41 -7.94
N LEU A 119 7.30 19.15 -8.23
CA LEU A 119 7.07 18.68 -9.58
C LEU A 119 5.84 19.34 -10.22
N LEU A 120 4.73 19.43 -9.50
CA LEU A 120 3.52 20.10 -9.94
C LEU A 120 3.75 21.59 -10.19
N GLN A 121 4.52 22.25 -9.32
CA GLN A 121 4.89 23.64 -9.52
C GLN A 121 5.72 23.84 -10.79
N SER A 122 6.64 22.94 -11.10
CA SER A 122 7.48 23.02 -12.30
C SER A 122 6.73 22.70 -13.60
N LEU A 123 5.57 22.06 -13.49
CA LEU A 123 4.70 21.66 -14.60
C LEU A 123 3.40 22.49 -14.68
N ASP A 124 3.37 23.67 -14.08
CA ASP A 124 2.21 24.58 -14.07
C ASP A 124 0.89 23.91 -13.61
N GLY A 125 1.02 22.90 -12.71
CA GLY A 125 -0.12 22.16 -12.17
C GLY A 125 -0.64 21.01 -13.05
N ASP A 126 0.04 20.63 -14.12
CA ASP A 126 -0.33 19.47 -14.94
C ASP A 126 -0.14 18.17 -14.16
N THR A 127 -1.22 17.72 -13.51
CA THR A 127 -1.24 16.51 -12.69
C THR A 127 -0.99 15.23 -13.47
N ALA A 128 -1.42 15.18 -14.75
CA ALA A 128 -1.24 13.99 -15.59
C ALA A 128 0.21 13.79 -15.96
N THR A 129 0.88 14.84 -16.45
CA THR A 129 2.31 14.83 -16.74
C THR A 129 3.14 14.63 -15.46
N ALA A 130 2.73 15.26 -14.34
CA ALA A 130 3.38 15.07 -13.06
C ALA A 130 3.35 13.60 -12.59
N ALA A 131 2.20 12.92 -12.72
CA ALA A 131 2.09 11.50 -12.37
C ALA A 131 3.03 10.61 -13.20
N GLU A 132 3.14 10.87 -14.51
CA GLU A 132 4.04 10.12 -15.40
C GLU A 132 5.52 10.36 -15.05
N LYS A 133 5.90 11.61 -14.87
CA LYS A 133 7.26 11.99 -14.53
C LYS A 133 7.67 11.49 -13.15
N ALA A 134 6.73 11.53 -12.18
CA ALA A 134 6.97 10.99 -10.86
C ALA A 134 7.20 9.47 -10.90
N ASN A 135 6.37 8.73 -11.65
CA ASN A 135 6.55 7.28 -11.79
C ASN A 135 7.91 6.93 -12.43
N LEU A 136 8.30 7.65 -13.47
CA LEU A 136 9.61 7.47 -14.12
C LEU A 136 10.73 7.73 -13.11
N ALA A 137 10.67 8.86 -12.40
CA ALA A 137 11.70 9.23 -11.42
C ALA A 137 11.83 8.20 -10.30
N ILE A 138 10.72 7.66 -9.77
CA ILE A 138 10.74 6.64 -8.72
C ILE A 138 11.36 5.34 -9.23
N THR A 139 11.04 4.93 -10.44
CA THR A 139 11.62 3.74 -11.06
C THR A 139 13.13 3.91 -11.24
N ASP A 140 13.57 5.04 -11.78
CA ASP A 140 14.98 5.36 -11.98
C ASP A 140 15.74 5.46 -10.64
N MET A 141 15.11 6.05 -9.61
CA MET A 141 15.69 6.12 -8.27
C MET A 141 15.88 4.72 -7.67
N SER A 142 14.88 3.84 -7.82
CA SER A 142 14.98 2.47 -7.33
C SER A 142 16.05 1.67 -8.05
N ASP A 143 16.11 1.76 -9.37
CA ASP A 143 17.14 1.11 -10.17
C ASP A 143 18.55 1.60 -9.78
N ASN A 144 18.68 2.89 -9.52
CA ASN A 144 19.93 3.48 -9.08
C ASN A 144 20.33 3.01 -7.67
N ALA A 145 19.38 3.00 -6.73
CA ALA A 145 19.61 2.47 -5.39
C ALA A 145 20.08 1.01 -5.42
N ASN A 146 19.42 0.18 -6.22
CA ASN A 146 19.80 -1.22 -6.39
C ASN A 146 21.18 -1.41 -7.03
N LYS A 147 21.52 -0.63 -8.07
CA LYS A 147 22.81 -0.71 -8.74
C LYS A 147 23.97 -0.20 -7.89
N MET A 148 23.74 0.84 -7.12
CA MET A 148 24.78 1.47 -6.30
C MET A 148 24.88 0.85 -4.91
N GLY A 149 23.95 -0.03 -4.52
CA GLY A 149 23.90 -0.63 -3.17
C GLY A 149 23.63 0.40 -2.07
N THR A 150 22.86 1.43 -2.40
CA THR A 150 22.45 2.50 -1.47
C THR A 150 20.96 2.41 -1.12
N SER A 151 20.51 3.16 -0.11
CA SER A 151 19.10 3.19 0.24
C SER A 151 18.31 4.12 -0.67
N MET A 152 17.03 3.81 -0.90
CA MET A 152 16.09 4.66 -1.62
C MET A 152 16.02 6.06 -1.01
N GLU A 153 16.02 6.17 0.32
CA GLU A 153 16.01 7.43 1.06
C GLU A 153 17.20 8.34 0.71
N MET A 154 18.40 7.78 0.60
CA MET A 154 19.59 8.55 0.20
C MET A 154 19.46 9.10 -1.21
N ILE A 155 18.91 8.32 -2.14
CA ILE A 155 18.66 8.77 -3.50
C ILE A 155 17.58 9.84 -3.54
N GLN A 156 16.48 9.67 -2.81
CA GLN A 156 15.41 10.68 -2.69
C GLN A 156 15.96 12.02 -2.18
N ASN A 157 16.76 11.99 -1.12
CA ASN A 157 17.37 13.20 -0.55
C ASN A 157 18.28 13.92 -1.58
N ALA A 158 19.03 13.15 -2.37
CA ALA A 158 19.83 13.72 -3.46
C ALA A 158 18.93 14.38 -4.52
N TYR A 159 17.88 13.69 -4.98
CA TYR A 159 16.90 14.24 -5.94
C TYR A 159 16.22 15.51 -5.45
N GLN A 160 15.77 15.53 -4.19
CA GLN A 160 15.17 16.72 -3.59
C GLN A 160 16.17 17.89 -3.46
N GLY A 161 17.44 17.59 -3.27
CA GLY A 161 18.50 18.60 -3.24
C GLY A 161 18.75 19.27 -4.61
N PHE A 162 18.54 18.54 -5.70
CA PHE A 162 18.67 19.06 -7.06
C PHE A 162 17.40 19.76 -7.57
N ALA A 163 16.23 19.48 -6.99
CA ALA A 163 14.93 20.03 -7.41
C ALA A 163 14.60 21.38 -6.76
N LYS A 164 15.49 21.94 -5.95
CA LYS A 164 15.38 23.27 -5.33
C LYS A 164 16.22 24.30 -6.08
#